data_d35f2475e2b465b6efed974c3bbc9626
#
_entry.id   d35f2475e2b465b6efed974c3bbc9626
#
_cell.length_a   1.000
_cell.length_b   1.000
_cell.length_c   1.000
_cell.angle_alpha   90.00
_cell.angle_beta   90.00
_cell.angle_gamma   90.00
#
_symmetry.space_group_name_H-M   'P 1'
#
loop_
_entity.id
_entity.type
_entity.pdbx_description
1 polymer ?
#
loop_
_entity_poly.entity_id
_entity_poly.type
_entity_poly.pdbx_seq_one_letter_code
_entity_poly.pdbx_strand_id
1 'polypeptide(L)'
;MRIIAGSRRGHTIQAPKGLDTRPTSDRVRENVFNIVAPWVEGARVLDLYAGSGAMGLEALSRGAEAAVFVESDPEAVRAIERNLEKLGLTGARVVRHDVVTGLGQESGAGRKYDLVLADPPYTMTDYHSLLRYLPGVLAEDGLLVFETAAKVEPDLPGLAVRTSRKYGSTRVTVFEHP
;
A
#
# COMPACT_ATOMS: atom_id res chain seq x y z
N MET A 1 -8.72 14.04 -1.25
CA MET A 1 -8.54 13.00 -0.21
C MET A 1 -7.99 13.62 1.07
N ARG A 2 -8.25 13.00 2.19
CA ARG A 2 -7.77 13.46 3.52
C ARG A 2 -7.18 12.31 4.30
N ILE A 3 -6.22 12.62 5.18
CA ILE A 3 -5.78 11.69 6.23
C ILE A 3 -6.94 11.50 7.22
N ILE A 4 -7.24 10.23 7.53
CA ILE A 4 -8.44 9.86 8.30
C ILE A 4 -8.15 9.87 9.80
N ALA A 5 -6.99 9.38 10.21
CA ALA A 5 -6.62 9.27 11.62
C ALA A 5 -5.13 9.54 11.85
N GLY A 6 -4.74 9.55 13.13
CA GLY A 6 -3.36 9.73 13.56
C GLY A 6 -2.94 11.19 13.68
N SER A 7 -1.62 11.42 13.67
CA SER A 7 -1.01 12.73 13.92
C SER A 7 -1.33 13.79 12.85
N ARG A 8 -1.76 13.36 11.66
CA ARG A 8 -2.09 14.26 10.53
C ARG A 8 -3.56 14.19 10.14
N ARG A 9 -4.43 13.74 11.03
CA ARG A 9 -5.87 13.64 10.79
C ARG A 9 -6.43 14.96 10.23
N GLY A 10 -7.25 14.84 9.19
CA GLY A 10 -7.96 15.96 8.56
C GLY A 10 -7.15 16.74 7.52
N HIS A 11 -5.83 16.53 7.43
CA HIS A 11 -5.00 17.16 6.41
C HIS A 11 -5.31 16.62 5.03
N THR A 12 -5.37 17.50 4.03
CA THR A 12 -5.61 17.11 2.64
C THR A 12 -4.38 16.51 1.98
N ILE A 13 -4.60 15.52 1.13
CA ILE A 13 -3.60 14.89 0.27
C ILE A 13 -3.89 15.28 -1.17
N GLN A 14 -2.85 15.69 -1.90
CA GLN A 14 -2.95 16.01 -3.32
C GLN A 14 -2.85 14.74 -4.16
N ALA A 15 -3.78 14.59 -5.12
CA ALA A 15 -3.69 13.56 -6.15
C ALA A 15 -2.69 13.98 -7.24
N PRO A 16 -2.08 13.02 -7.97
CA PRO A 16 -1.27 13.31 -9.14
C PRO A 16 -2.10 14.02 -10.21
N LYS A 17 -1.48 14.96 -10.93
CA LYS A 17 -2.13 15.62 -12.07
C LYS A 17 -2.16 14.68 -13.27
N GLY A 18 -3.29 14.66 -14.00
CA GLY A 18 -3.41 14.00 -15.31
C GLY A 18 -3.53 12.49 -15.27
N LEU A 19 -3.57 11.87 -14.12
CA LEU A 19 -3.86 10.45 -13.97
C LEU A 19 -5.34 10.28 -13.68
N ASP A 20 -6.02 9.53 -14.56
CA ASP A 20 -7.36 9.01 -14.32
C ASP A 20 -7.25 7.85 -13.32
N THR A 21 -6.64 8.15 -12.18
CA THR A 21 -6.50 7.20 -11.08
C THR A 21 -7.78 7.23 -10.27
N ARG A 22 -8.39 6.08 -10.13
CA ARG A 22 -9.44 5.88 -9.16
C ARG A 22 -8.81 5.94 -7.77
N PRO A 23 -8.97 7.03 -7.01
CA PRO A 23 -8.44 7.08 -5.65
C PRO A 23 -9.19 6.04 -4.81
N THR A 24 -8.44 5.28 -4.01
CA THR A 24 -9.04 4.52 -2.93
C THR A 24 -9.85 5.50 -2.07
N SER A 25 -11.16 5.30 -2.01
CA SER A 25 -12.02 6.23 -1.29
C SER A 25 -11.61 6.33 0.18
N ASP A 26 -11.82 7.47 0.79
CA ASP A 26 -11.55 7.66 2.22
C ASP A 26 -12.21 6.56 3.07
N ARG A 27 -13.42 6.14 2.67
CA ARG A 27 -14.16 5.07 3.33
C ARG A 27 -13.48 3.70 3.21
N VAL A 28 -13.01 3.34 2.03
CA VAL A 28 -12.29 2.05 1.83
C VAL A 28 -10.98 2.07 2.62
N ARG A 29 -10.25 3.17 2.58
CA ARG A 29 -9.01 3.34 3.34
C ARG A 29 -9.25 3.23 4.85
N GLU A 30 -10.29 3.86 5.37
CA GLU A 30 -10.70 3.74 6.77
C GLU A 30 -10.98 2.27 7.15
N ASN A 31 -11.75 1.55 6.33
CA ASN A 31 -12.05 0.15 6.56
C ASN A 31 -10.79 -0.73 6.53
N VAL A 32 -9.87 -0.50 5.59
CA VAL A 32 -8.59 -1.22 5.55
C VAL A 32 -7.83 -1.02 6.86
N PHE A 33 -7.64 0.23 7.28
CA PHE A 33 -6.88 0.52 8.50
C PHE A 33 -7.59 0.07 9.78
N ASN A 34 -8.91 -0.07 9.79
CA ASN A 34 -9.63 -0.71 10.89
C ASN A 34 -9.30 -2.21 10.99
N ILE A 35 -9.15 -2.89 9.85
CA ILE A 35 -8.77 -4.32 9.82
C ILE A 35 -7.34 -4.53 10.30
N VAL A 36 -6.41 -3.69 9.85
CA VAL A 36 -4.97 -3.86 10.11
C VAL A 36 -4.45 -3.03 11.30
N ALA A 37 -5.32 -2.37 12.04
CA ALA A 37 -4.94 -1.46 13.12
C ALA A 37 -3.86 -2.00 14.07
N PRO A 38 -3.90 -3.27 14.53
CA PRO A 38 -2.87 -3.82 15.43
C PRO A 38 -1.47 -3.93 14.80
N TRP A 39 -1.36 -3.87 13.48
CA TRP A 39 -0.09 -4.01 12.73
C TRP A 39 0.51 -2.69 12.30
N VAL A 40 -0.08 -1.55 12.62
CA VAL A 40 0.32 -0.24 12.05
C VAL A 40 1.34 0.47 12.91
N GLU A 41 1.12 0.59 14.22
CA GLU A 41 2.01 1.32 15.12
C GLU A 41 3.39 0.66 15.16
N GLY A 42 4.43 1.44 14.89
CA GLY A 42 5.81 0.95 14.84
C GLY A 42 6.15 0.11 13.61
N ALA A 43 5.22 -0.07 12.68
CA ALA A 43 5.39 -0.94 11.52
C ALA A 43 6.36 -0.36 10.47
N ARG A 44 7.02 -1.27 9.78
CA ARG A 44 7.67 -1.00 8.49
C ARG A 44 6.67 -1.32 7.39
N VAL A 45 6.32 -0.33 6.61
CA VAL A 45 5.26 -0.39 5.59
C VAL A 45 5.84 -0.32 4.18
N LEU A 46 5.34 -1.15 3.28
CA LEU A 46 5.64 -1.09 1.85
C LEU A 46 4.35 -0.81 1.09
N ASP A 47 4.29 0.34 0.43
CA ASP A 47 3.15 0.79 -0.36
C ASP A 47 3.47 0.61 -1.85
N LEU A 48 2.89 -0.41 -2.46
CA LEU A 48 3.08 -0.78 -3.86
C LEU A 48 1.96 -0.16 -4.71
N TYR A 49 2.30 0.31 -5.90
CA TYR A 49 1.38 1.10 -6.74
C TYR A 49 0.88 2.34 -6.00
N ALA A 50 1.81 3.06 -5.38
CA ALA A 50 1.49 4.02 -4.32
C ALA A 50 0.62 5.22 -4.78
N GLY A 51 0.63 5.58 -6.06
CA GLY A 51 -0.17 6.68 -6.61
C GLY A 51 0.07 8.00 -5.89
N SER A 52 -0.93 8.52 -5.20
CA SER A 52 -0.81 9.73 -4.36
C SER A 52 -0.04 9.49 -3.04
N GLY A 53 0.21 8.23 -2.71
CA GLY A 53 0.78 7.82 -1.43
C GLY A 53 -0.24 7.74 -0.29
N ALA A 54 -1.54 7.82 -0.58
CA ALA A 54 -2.57 7.93 0.45
C ALA A 54 -2.51 6.81 1.51
N MET A 55 -2.23 5.57 1.11
CA MET A 55 -2.16 4.43 2.02
C MET A 55 -0.93 4.50 2.93
N GLY A 56 0.25 4.68 2.36
CA GLY A 56 1.48 4.80 3.14
C GLY A 56 1.52 6.05 4.03
N LEU A 57 0.99 7.18 3.55
CA LEU A 57 0.84 8.40 4.33
C LEU A 57 -0.11 8.21 5.52
N GLU A 58 -1.21 7.50 5.31
CA GLU A 58 -2.13 7.14 6.38
C GLU A 58 -1.45 6.27 7.45
N ALA A 59 -0.66 5.27 7.01
CA ALA A 59 0.11 4.42 7.91
C ALA A 59 1.09 5.25 8.75
N LEU A 60 1.86 6.14 8.13
CA LEU A 60 2.78 7.04 8.85
C LEU A 60 2.04 7.94 9.84
N SER A 61 0.89 8.49 9.45
CA SER A 61 0.05 9.31 10.33
C SER A 61 -0.44 8.53 11.55
N ARG A 62 -0.68 7.23 11.40
CA ARG A 62 -1.13 6.33 12.47
C ARG A 62 -0.01 5.70 13.30
N GLY A 63 1.24 6.13 13.09
CA GLY A 63 2.37 5.73 13.92
C GLY A 63 3.28 4.66 13.34
N ALA A 64 3.18 4.33 12.05
CA ALA A 64 4.17 3.49 11.40
C ALA A 64 5.57 4.12 11.53
N GLU A 65 6.58 3.29 11.75
CA GLU A 65 7.98 3.73 11.90
C GLU A 65 8.56 4.21 10.57
N ALA A 66 8.26 3.48 9.51
CA ALA A 66 8.78 3.77 8.19
C ALA A 66 7.78 3.34 7.10
N ALA A 67 7.83 4.04 5.96
CA ALA A 67 7.09 3.66 4.77
C ALA A 67 7.96 3.80 3.53
N VAL A 68 7.97 2.76 2.70
CA VAL A 68 8.57 2.77 1.37
C VAL A 68 7.46 2.81 0.34
N PHE A 69 7.49 3.81 -0.53
CA PHE A 69 6.52 4.00 -1.61
C PHE A 69 7.16 3.56 -2.92
N VAL A 70 6.56 2.59 -3.61
CA VAL A 70 7.00 2.15 -4.93
C VAL A 70 5.99 2.63 -5.96
N GLU A 71 6.43 3.49 -6.89
CA GLU A 71 5.59 4.11 -7.90
C GLU A 71 6.41 4.36 -9.16
N SER A 72 5.87 4.04 -10.32
CA SER A 72 6.57 4.21 -11.61
C SER A 72 6.31 5.57 -12.26
N ASP A 73 5.14 6.15 -12.05
CA ASP A 73 4.75 7.41 -12.68
C ASP A 73 5.44 8.63 -12.02
N PRO A 74 6.17 9.44 -12.80
CA PRO A 74 6.90 10.58 -12.24
C PRO A 74 5.99 11.66 -11.63
N GLU A 75 4.76 11.85 -12.13
CA GLU A 75 3.83 12.81 -11.54
C GLU A 75 3.29 12.32 -10.20
N ALA A 76 3.03 11.01 -10.09
CA ALA A 76 2.64 10.39 -8.84
C ALA A 76 3.77 10.45 -7.80
N VAL A 77 5.01 10.16 -8.19
CA VAL A 77 6.19 10.32 -7.32
C VAL A 77 6.30 11.74 -6.79
N ARG A 78 6.17 12.75 -7.66
CA ARG A 78 6.17 14.16 -7.22
C ARG A 78 5.02 14.48 -6.27
N ALA A 79 3.83 13.89 -6.48
CA ALA A 79 2.70 14.09 -5.58
C ALA A 79 2.98 13.49 -4.19
N ILE A 80 3.57 12.30 -4.11
CA ILE A 80 3.98 11.68 -2.84
C ILE A 80 4.98 12.57 -2.11
N GLU A 81 6.01 13.06 -2.80
CA GLU A 81 7.04 13.92 -2.21
C GLU A 81 6.44 15.22 -1.67
N ARG A 82 5.56 15.88 -2.44
CA ARG A 82 4.86 17.09 -1.98
C ARG A 82 3.96 16.83 -0.78
N ASN A 83 3.26 15.70 -0.76
CA ASN A 83 2.41 15.31 0.37
C ASN A 83 3.25 15.05 1.64
N LEU A 84 4.37 14.36 1.51
CA LEU A 84 5.30 14.11 2.63
C LEU A 84 5.82 15.42 3.22
N GLU A 85 6.26 16.35 2.36
CA GLU A 85 6.75 17.66 2.78
C GLU A 85 5.65 18.48 3.46
N LYS A 86 4.47 18.57 2.83
CA LYS A 86 3.31 19.31 3.37
C LYS A 86 2.88 18.78 4.73
N LEU A 87 2.87 17.47 4.91
CA LEU A 87 2.46 16.82 6.15
C LEU A 87 3.57 16.79 7.21
N GLY A 88 4.80 17.11 6.84
CA GLY A 88 5.96 17.01 7.73
C GLY A 88 6.17 15.60 8.28
N LEU A 89 5.88 14.58 7.46
CA LEU A 89 6.08 13.18 7.82
C LEU A 89 7.52 12.75 7.49
N THR A 90 8.12 12.03 8.42
CA THR A 90 9.46 11.46 8.32
C THR A 90 9.41 9.93 8.23
N GLY A 91 10.56 9.28 8.02
CA GLY A 91 10.62 7.83 7.90
C GLY A 91 10.14 7.29 6.54
N ALA A 92 10.04 8.16 5.53
CA ALA A 92 9.58 7.80 4.20
C ALA A 92 10.73 7.69 3.20
N ARG A 93 10.63 6.70 2.30
CA ARG A 93 11.50 6.56 1.13
C ARG A 93 10.63 6.33 -0.10
N VAL A 94 10.87 7.11 -1.15
CA VAL A 94 10.14 6.99 -2.42
C VAL A 94 11.06 6.33 -3.45
N VAL A 95 10.59 5.23 -4.03
CA VAL A 95 11.30 4.43 -5.04
C VAL A 95 10.56 4.56 -6.36
N ARG A 96 11.19 5.24 -7.32
CA ARG A 96 10.65 5.40 -8.67
C ARG A 96 11.07 4.21 -9.53
N HIS A 97 10.28 3.16 -9.47
CA HIS A 97 10.41 1.97 -10.30
C HIS A 97 9.03 1.35 -10.58
N ASP A 98 8.95 0.50 -11.60
CA ASP A 98 7.84 -0.44 -11.65
C ASP A 98 7.86 -1.36 -10.42
N VAL A 99 6.69 -1.89 -10.05
CA VAL A 99 6.54 -2.62 -8.79
C VAL A 99 7.37 -3.89 -8.77
N VAL A 100 7.50 -4.60 -9.88
CA VAL A 100 8.28 -5.85 -9.93
C VAL A 100 9.76 -5.57 -9.67
N THR A 101 10.31 -4.54 -10.32
CA THR A 101 11.70 -4.09 -10.10
C THR A 101 11.90 -3.62 -8.66
N GLY A 102 11.00 -2.79 -8.14
CA GLY A 102 11.06 -2.31 -6.75
C GLY A 102 11.02 -3.44 -5.74
N LEU A 103 10.09 -4.37 -5.89
CA LEU A 103 10.01 -5.58 -5.05
C LEU A 103 11.29 -6.43 -5.13
N GLY A 104 11.82 -6.60 -6.33
CA GLY A 104 13.06 -7.34 -6.53
C GLY A 104 14.23 -6.72 -5.78
N GLN A 105 14.33 -5.39 -5.77
CA GLN A 105 15.35 -4.64 -5.01
C GLN A 105 15.16 -4.80 -3.49
N GLU A 106 13.93 -4.67 -3.01
CA GLU A 106 13.62 -4.84 -1.58
C GLU A 106 13.90 -6.28 -1.10
N SER A 107 13.50 -7.27 -1.91
CA SER A 107 13.78 -8.68 -1.65
C SER A 107 15.28 -8.98 -1.67
N GLY A 108 15.99 -8.49 -2.69
CA GLY A 108 17.43 -8.68 -2.83
C GLY A 108 18.25 -8.06 -1.70
N ALA A 109 17.75 -6.97 -1.11
CA ALA A 109 18.34 -6.33 0.07
C ALA A 109 17.95 -7.02 1.40
N GLY A 110 17.15 -8.09 1.36
CA GLY A 110 16.70 -8.81 2.55
C GLY A 110 15.74 -8.02 3.45
N ARG A 111 15.09 -6.99 2.91
CA ARG A 111 14.17 -6.16 3.70
C ARG A 111 12.85 -6.87 3.93
N LYS A 112 12.33 -6.71 5.15
CA LYS A 112 11.04 -7.27 5.58
C LYS A 112 10.11 -6.15 6.03
N TYR A 113 8.83 -6.34 5.76
CA TYR A 113 7.77 -5.38 6.06
C TYR A 113 6.66 -6.02 6.88
N ASP A 114 6.20 -5.29 7.89
CA ASP A 114 5.09 -5.72 8.76
C ASP A 114 3.75 -5.55 8.07
N LEU A 115 3.68 -4.57 7.17
CA LEU A 115 2.48 -4.28 6.39
C LEU A 115 2.87 -3.96 4.95
N VAL A 116 2.39 -4.77 4.03
CA VAL A 116 2.49 -4.53 2.58
C VAL A 116 1.12 -4.17 2.05
N LEU A 117 1.04 -3.05 1.35
CA LEU A 117 -0.19 -2.52 0.75
C LEU A 117 -0.02 -2.58 -0.77
N ALA A 118 -0.97 -3.15 -1.48
CA ALA A 118 -0.92 -3.26 -2.93
C ALA A 118 -2.29 -3.01 -3.56
N ASP A 119 -2.36 -2.02 -4.44
CA ASP A 119 -3.54 -1.69 -5.24
C ASP A 119 -3.16 -1.71 -6.74
N PRO A 120 -2.95 -2.90 -7.31
CA PRO A 120 -2.56 -3.01 -8.71
C PRO A 120 -3.69 -2.51 -9.64
N PRO A 121 -3.36 -2.08 -10.88
CA PRO A 121 -4.36 -1.73 -11.88
C PRO A 121 -5.37 -2.86 -12.08
N TYR A 122 -6.66 -2.54 -12.21
CA TYR A 122 -7.72 -3.54 -12.43
C TYR A 122 -7.59 -4.31 -13.74
N THR A 123 -6.78 -3.81 -14.68
CA THR A 123 -6.41 -4.51 -15.91
C THR A 123 -5.40 -5.64 -15.68
N MET A 124 -4.72 -5.65 -14.54
CA MET A 124 -3.77 -6.70 -14.18
C MET A 124 -4.53 -7.94 -13.72
N THR A 125 -4.37 -9.04 -14.44
CA THR A 125 -5.03 -10.32 -14.16
C THR A 125 -4.04 -11.43 -13.77
N ASP A 126 -2.76 -11.23 -14.02
CA ASP A 126 -1.68 -12.15 -13.68
C ASP A 126 -0.76 -11.53 -12.62
N TYR A 127 -0.69 -12.16 -11.46
CA TYR A 127 0.11 -11.71 -10.32
C TYR A 127 1.40 -12.53 -10.13
N HIS A 128 1.75 -13.42 -11.05
CA HIS A 128 2.92 -14.30 -10.93
C HIS A 128 4.22 -13.54 -10.71
N SER A 129 4.41 -12.42 -11.40
CA SER A 129 5.61 -11.60 -11.24
C SER A 129 5.76 -11.02 -9.83
N LEU A 130 4.65 -10.72 -9.18
CA LEU A 130 4.62 -10.23 -7.79
C LEU A 130 4.90 -11.37 -6.81
N LEU A 131 4.32 -12.55 -7.06
CA LEU A 131 4.45 -13.72 -6.18
C LEU A 131 5.89 -14.20 -6.02
N ARG A 132 6.74 -13.93 -6.99
CA ARG A 132 8.17 -14.22 -6.90
C ARG A 132 8.82 -13.55 -5.69
N TYR A 133 8.34 -12.38 -5.27
CA TYR A 133 8.97 -11.55 -4.25
C TYR A 133 8.09 -11.28 -3.03
N LEU A 134 6.76 -11.24 -3.17
CA LEU A 134 5.85 -10.86 -2.09
C LEU A 134 6.03 -11.68 -0.82
N PRO A 135 6.08 -13.03 -0.87
CA PRO A 135 6.31 -13.80 0.36
C PRO A 135 7.66 -13.49 1.00
N GLY A 136 8.67 -13.18 0.19
CA GLY A 136 10.02 -12.88 0.65
C GLY A 136 10.18 -11.54 1.34
N VAL A 137 9.35 -10.54 1.04
CA VAL A 137 9.38 -9.21 1.67
C VAL A 137 8.41 -9.07 2.84
N LEU A 138 7.50 -10.02 3.02
CA LEU A 138 6.54 -10.03 4.12
C LEU A 138 7.22 -10.58 5.38
N ALA A 139 7.17 -9.82 6.48
CA ALA A 139 7.64 -10.29 7.78
C ALA A 139 6.82 -11.51 8.24
N GLU A 140 7.35 -12.32 9.16
CA GLU A 140 6.72 -13.56 9.61
C GLU A 140 5.28 -13.36 10.08
N ASP A 141 5.03 -12.34 10.90
CA ASP A 141 3.70 -11.96 11.38
C ASP A 141 3.08 -10.81 10.58
N GLY A 142 3.63 -10.53 9.41
CA GLY A 142 3.20 -9.42 8.57
C GLY A 142 1.91 -9.70 7.81
N LEU A 143 1.26 -8.63 7.37
CA LEU A 143 0.06 -8.68 6.53
C LEU A 143 0.29 -8.05 5.17
N LEU A 144 -0.29 -8.67 4.14
CA LEU A 144 -0.44 -8.08 2.81
C LEU A 144 -1.90 -7.70 2.60
N VAL A 145 -2.16 -6.43 2.36
CA VAL A 145 -3.46 -5.91 1.92
C VAL A 145 -3.45 -5.79 0.40
N PHE A 146 -4.34 -6.49 -0.25
CA PHE A 146 -4.40 -6.55 -1.70
C PHE A 146 -5.78 -6.12 -2.21
N GLU A 147 -5.81 -5.05 -3.00
CA GLU A 147 -7.05 -4.54 -3.60
C GLU A 147 -7.25 -5.07 -5.02
N THR A 148 -8.47 -5.43 -5.34
CA THR A 148 -8.91 -5.83 -6.69
C THR A 148 -10.29 -5.27 -6.97
N ALA A 149 -10.75 -5.41 -8.22
CA ALA A 149 -12.17 -5.21 -8.54
C ALA A 149 -13.03 -6.19 -7.71
N ALA A 150 -14.22 -5.76 -7.30
CA ALA A 150 -15.07 -6.54 -6.40
C ALA A 150 -15.39 -7.97 -6.87
N LYS A 151 -15.40 -8.17 -8.20
CA LYS A 151 -15.67 -9.48 -8.84
C LYS A 151 -14.45 -10.40 -8.86
N VAL A 152 -13.25 -9.87 -8.61
CA VAL A 152 -11.99 -10.61 -8.68
C VAL A 152 -11.63 -11.08 -7.28
N GLU A 153 -11.50 -12.37 -7.09
CA GLU A 153 -10.91 -12.98 -5.90
C GLU A 153 -9.44 -13.28 -6.22
N PRO A 154 -8.50 -12.54 -5.61
CA PRO A 154 -7.10 -12.76 -5.92
C PRO A 154 -6.66 -14.10 -5.33
N ASP A 155 -5.97 -14.89 -6.15
CA ASP A 155 -5.29 -16.11 -5.74
C ASP A 155 -3.79 -15.84 -5.71
N LEU A 156 -3.20 -15.92 -4.53
CA LEU A 156 -1.78 -15.70 -4.30
C LEU A 156 -1.18 -16.96 -3.65
N PRO A 157 -0.79 -17.96 -4.46
CA PRO A 157 -0.17 -19.19 -3.94
C PRO A 157 1.04 -18.91 -3.05
N GLY A 158 1.14 -19.61 -1.93
CA GLY A 158 2.17 -19.40 -0.92
C GLY A 158 1.78 -18.42 0.19
N LEU A 159 0.62 -17.78 0.07
CA LEU A 159 0.02 -16.95 1.12
C LEU A 159 -1.37 -17.48 1.48
N ALA A 160 -1.78 -17.28 2.72
CA ALA A 160 -3.10 -17.64 3.23
C ALA A 160 -4.01 -16.42 3.31
N VAL A 161 -5.27 -16.58 2.95
CA VAL A 161 -6.29 -15.52 3.12
C VAL A 161 -6.69 -15.43 4.58
N ARG A 162 -6.46 -14.28 5.19
CA ARG A 162 -6.95 -13.95 6.52
C ARG A 162 -8.39 -13.46 6.49
N THR A 163 -8.72 -12.55 5.59
CA THR A 163 -10.07 -12.03 5.38
C THR A 163 -10.20 -11.44 3.97
N SER A 164 -11.42 -11.46 3.42
CA SER A 164 -11.73 -10.83 2.15
C SER A 164 -13.09 -10.16 2.23
N ARG A 165 -13.17 -8.89 1.87
CA ARG A 165 -14.38 -8.08 1.98
C ARG A 165 -14.59 -7.22 0.73
N LYS A 166 -15.85 -7.04 0.35
CA LYS A 166 -16.26 -6.15 -0.74
C LYS A 166 -16.72 -4.81 -0.19
N TYR A 167 -16.26 -3.74 -0.80
CA TYR A 167 -16.67 -2.37 -0.54
C TYR A 167 -17.03 -1.70 -1.87
N GLY A 168 -18.32 -1.70 -2.21
CA GLY A 168 -18.78 -1.19 -3.52
C GLY A 168 -18.17 -1.99 -4.67
N SER A 169 -17.40 -1.34 -5.51
CA SER A 169 -16.73 -1.94 -6.68
C SER A 169 -15.31 -2.46 -6.38
N THR A 170 -14.86 -2.38 -5.14
CA THR A 170 -13.55 -2.81 -4.68
C THR A 170 -13.67 -4.02 -3.77
N ARG A 171 -12.73 -4.95 -3.91
CA ARG A 171 -12.49 -6.03 -2.95
C ARG A 171 -11.15 -5.77 -2.25
N VAL A 172 -11.13 -5.92 -0.95
CA VAL A 172 -9.93 -5.92 -0.13
C VAL A 172 -9.71 -7.31 0.44
N THR A 173 -8.59 -7.93 0.09
CA THR A 173 -8.18 -9.23 0.62
C THR A 173 -6.91 -9.06 1.43
N VAL A 174 -6.91 -9.55 2.66
CA VAL A 174 -5.75 -9.54 3.54
C VAL A 174 -5.16 -10.93 3.58
N PHE A 175 -3.88 -11.02 3.25
CA PHE A 175 -3.10 -12.25 3.27
C PHE A 175 -2.07 -12.23 4.38
N GLU A 176 -1.67 -13.42 4.80
CA GLU A 176 -0.60 -13.67 5.76
C GLU A 176 0.20 -14.91 5.35
N HIS A 177 1.31 -15.17 6.01
CA HIS A 177 2.00 -16.47 5.86
C HIS A 177 1.10 -17.60 6.36
N PRO A 178 1.11 -18.77 5.67
CA PRO A 178 0.32 -19.93 6.06
C PRO A 178 0.73 -20.49 7.41
#